data_83ecbba85fd49acfb5196f3f4a868075
#
_entry.id   83ecbba85fd49acfb5196f3f4a868075
#
_cell.length_a   1.000
_cell.length_b   1.000
_cell.length_c   1.000
_cell.angle_alpha   90.00
_cell.angle_beta   90.00
_cell.angle_gamma   90.00
#
_symmetry.space_group_name_H-M   'P 1'
#
loop_
_entity.id
_entity.type
_entity.pdbx_description
1 polymer ?
#
loop_
_entity_poly.entity_id
_entity_poly.type
_entity_poly.pdbx_seq_one_letter_code
_entity_poly.pdbx_strand_id
1 'polypeptide(L)'
;EISCSLVGSEMCIRDRSDGVHYDSRSTIAGYMEKYNPDEYEFRVDDRMKRLIAAEDWGRWGEKGTLCVNFLTDNDITGGNSGSPVLDGRGRLIGLAFDGNRESMAGDVWFHPDLARTVCVDIRYVMWIIDKYAEADWLLDEMKFEK
;
A
#
# COMPACT_ATOMS: atom_id res chain seq x y z
N GLU A 1 17.83 -11.48 -4.30
CA GLU A 1 17.37 -10.29 -5.07
C GLU A 1 15.88 -10.45 -5.35
N ILE A 2 15.06 -9.75 -4.60
CA ILE A 2 13.61 -9.71 -4.86
C ILE A 2 13.42 -8.60 -5.89
N SER A 3 13.37 -8.99 -7.16
CA SER A 3 13.05 -8.08 -8.26
C SER A 3 11.55 -7.85 -8.25
N CYS A 4 11.09 -6.71 -7.75
CA CYS A 4 9.72 -6.28 -7.93
C CYS A 4 9.57 -5.78 -9.38
N SER A 5 9.02 -6.62 -10.23
CA SER A 5 8.58 -6.19 -11.55
C SER A 5 7.21 -5.53 -11.42
N LEU A 6 7.19 -4.20 -11.41
CA LEU A 6 5.98 -3.45 -11.73
C LEU A 6 5.70 -3.64 -13.22
N VAL A 7 5.17 -4.80 -13.57
CA VAL A 7 4.69 -5.06 -14.94
C VAL A 7 3.43 -4.26 -15.14
N GLY A 8 3.45 -3.46 -16.20
CA GLY A 8 2.45 -2.46 -16.52
C GLY A 8 1.02 -2.94 -16.52
N SER A 9 0.18 -2.04 -16.17
CA SER A 9 -1.21 -1.72 -16.53
C SER A 9 -2.31 -2.79 -16.50
N GLU A 10 -2.09 -4.05 -16.17
CA GLU A 10 -3.16 -5.07 -16.11
C GLU A 10 -2.99 -6.10 -14.99
N MET A 11 -2.52 -5.70 -13.83
CA MET A 11 -2.66 -6.58 -12.65
C MET A 11 -4.04 -6.37 -12.01
N CYS A 12 -5.06 -6.63 -12.79
CA CYS A 12 -6.39 -6.82 -12.28
C CYS A 12 -6.42 -8.14 -11.53
N ILE A 13 -6.67 -8.13 -10.23
CA ILE A 13 -7.03 -9.35 -9.54
C ILE A 13 -8.37 -9.76 -10.11
N ARG A 14 -8.33 -10.75 -10.97
CA ARG A 14 -9.52 -11.28 -11.60
C ARG A 14 -10.40 -11.91 -10.55
N ASP A 15 -11.60 -11.35 -10.45
CA ASP A 15 -12.79 -11.99 -10.00
C ASP A 15 -12.71 -12.84 -8.73
N ARG A 16 -13.01 -12.21 -7.63
CA ARG A 16 -13.71 -12.92 -6.58
C ARG A 16 -15.07 -13.37 -7.12
N SER A 17 -15.63 -14.38 -6.49
CA SER A 17 -16.95 -14.95 -6.79
C SER A 17 -18.11 -13.95 -6.80
N ASP A 18 -17.85 -12.67 -6.48
CA ASP A 18 -18.80 -11.56 -6.49
C ASP A 18 -18.82 -10.76 -7.80
N GLY A 19 -17.92 -11.08 -8.75
CA GLY A 19 -17.83 -10.40 -10.03
C GLY A 19 -17.32 -8.96 -9.98
N VAL A 20 -16.75 -8.53 -8.86
CA VAL A 20 -16.19 -7.18 -8.67
C VAL A 20 -14.74 -7.14 -9.15
N HIS A 21 -14.44 -6.14 -9.97
CA HIS A 21 -13.10 -5.90 -10.48
C HIS A 21 -12.33 -5.02 -9.49
N TYR A 22 -11.20 -5.49 -9.00
CA TYR A 22 -10.37 -4.74 -8.06
C TYR A 22 -9.08 -4.27 -8.74
N ASP A 23 -8.72 -3.02 -8.52
CA ASP A 23 -7.43 -2.47 -8.94
C ASP A 23 -6.30 -3.04 -8.06
N SER A 24 -5.09 -3.08 -8.62
CA SER A 24 -3.87 -3.46 -7.89
C SER A 24 -3.43 -2.40 -6.85
N ARG A 25 -4.11 -1.26 -6.79
CA ARG A 25 -3.84 -0.16 -5.87
C ARG A 25 -5.10 0.26 -5.14
N SER A 26 -4.95 0.57 -3.87
CA SER A 26 -5.97 1.28 -3.11
C SER A 26 -5.54 2.73 -2.86
N THR A 27 -6.51 3.63 -2.90
CA THR A 27 -6.31 5.05 -2.66
C THR A 27 -6.96 5.48 -1.37
N ILE A 28 -6.69 6.72 -0.96
CA ILE A 28 -7.31 7.32 0.23
C ILE A 28 -8.84 7.38 0.12
N ALA A 29 -9.41 7.46 -1.09
CA ALA A 29 -10.84 7.38 -1.30
C ALA A 29 -11.40 6.01 -0.87
N GLY A 30 -10.78 4.93 -1.35
CA GLY A 30 -11.16 3.57 -0.95
C GLY A 30 -10.94 3.28 0.53
N TYR A 31 -9.95 3.93 1.17
CA TYR A 31 -9.77 3.90 2.61
C TYR A 31 -10.99 4.52 3.33
N MET A 32 -11.47 5.68 2.86
CA MET A 32 -12.63 6.35 3.45
C MET A 32 -13.97 5.65 3.18
N GLU A 33 -14.11 4.92 2.09
CA GLU A 33 -15.30 4.10 1.81
C GLU A 33 -15.52 3.01 2.87
N LYS A 34 -14.44 2.54 3.50
CA LYS A 34 -14.49 1.55 4.56
C LYS A 34 -14.71 2.14 5.95
N TYR A 35 -14.74 3.48 6.08
CA TYR A 35 -14.93 4.11 7.37
C TYR A 35 -16.23 3.66 8.03
N ASN A 36 -16.11 3.10 9.24
CA ASN A 36 -17.24 2.71 10.07
C ASN A 36 -16.94 3.10 11.53
N PRO A 37 -17.67 4.07 12.12
CA PRO A 37 -17.42 4.51 13.49
C PRO A 37 -17.76 3.46 14.54
N ASP A 38 -18.59 2.48 14.20
CA ASP A 38 -19.06 1.45 15.11
C ASP A 38 -18.07 0.27 15.21
N GLU A 39 -17.18 0.13 14.23
CA GLU A 39 -16.17 -0.92 14.18
C GLU A 39 -14.77 -0.35 14.46
N TYR A 40 -14.13 -0.82 15.51
CA TYR A 40 -12.83 -0.30 15.95
C TYR A 40 -11.78 -0.27 14.83
N GLU A 41 -11.72 -1.32 14.03
CA GLU A 41 -10.73 -1.49 12.96
C GLU A 41 -10.92 -0.51 11.78
N PHE A 42 -12.14 0.02 11.61
CA PHE A 42 -12.49 0.94 10.53
C PHE A 42 -12.72 2.37 11.00
N ARG A 43 -12.35 2.66 12.24
CA ARG A 43 -12.42 4.04 12.76
C ARG A 43 -11.32 4.90 12.16
N VAL A 44 -11.69 6.12 11.84
CA VAL A 44 -10.77 7.17 11.41
C VAL A 44 -10.91 8.31 12.41
N ASP A 45 -9.80 8.75 13.00
CA ASP A 45 -9.80 9.85 13.95
C ASP A 45 -10.04 11.22 13.25
N ASP A 46 -10.40 12.21 14.03
CA ASP A 46 -10.80 13.52 13.49
C ASP A 46 -9.63 14.30 12.87
N ARG A 47 -8.38 14.04 13.29
CA ARG A 47 -7.20 14.64 12.66
C ARG A 47 -7.02 14.10 11.26
N MET A 48 -7.08 12.78 11.11
CA MET A 48 -7.00 12.11 9.82
C MET A 48 -8.10 12.58 8.87
N LYS A 49 -9.36 12.65 9.35
CA LYS A 49 -10.49 13.15 8.55
C LYS A 49 -10.26 14.57 8.04
N ARG A 50 -9.75 15.46 8.88
CA ARG A 50 -9.45 16.84 8.47
C ARG A 50 -8.36 16.92 7.41
N LEU A 51 -7.29 16.12 7.56
CA LEU A 51 -6.19 16.08 6.60
C LEU A 51 -6.66 15.53 5.26
N ILE A 52 -7.47 14.47 5.27
CA ILE A 52 -8.05 13.90 4.05
C ILE A 52 -8.99 14.90 3.37
N ALA A 53 -9.85 15.58 4.13
CA ALA A 53 -10.79 16.57 3.58
C ALA A 53 -10.07 17.80 3.00
N ALA A 54 -8.88 18.13 3.48
CA ALA A 54 -8.06 19.21 2.94
C ALA A 54 -7.39 18.86 1.61
N GLU A 55 -7.33 17.57 1.25
CA GLU A 55 -6.66 17.04 0.04
C GLU A 55 -5.21 17.54 -0.13
N ASP A 56 -4.55 17.93 0.97
CA ASP A 56 -3.16 18.35 0.95
C ASP A 56 -2.24 17.12 0.96
N TRP A 57 -2.07 16.54 -0.21
CA TRP A 57 -1.16 15.40 -0.39
C TRP A 57 0.30 15.84 -0.52
N GLY A 58 0.57 17.15 -0.64
CA GLY A 58 1.92 17.68 -0.82
C GLY A 58 2.67 17.01 -1.96
N ARG A 59 3.94 16.73 -1.75
CA ARG A 59 4.78 16.01 -2.74
C ARG A 59 4.53 14.50 -2.83
N TRP A 60 3.69 13.97 -1.96
CA TRP A 60 3.43 12.53 -1.83
C TRP A 60 2.25 12.06 -2.70
N GLY A 61 1.39 12.97 -3.11
CA GLY A 61 0.24 12.68 -3.98
C GLY A 61 0.65 12.40 -5.43
N GLU A 62 -0.19 11.63 -6.09
CA GLU A 62 -0.09 11.36 -7.52
C GLU A 62 -1.47 11.52 -8.16
N LYS A 63 -1.55 12.30 -9.24
CA LYS A 63 -2.79 12.52 -10.01
C LYS A 63 -4.00 13.00 -9.16
N GLY A 64 -3.73 13.83 -8.15
CA GLY A 64 -4.77 14.39 -7.29
C GLY A 64 -5.27 13.45 -6.19
N THR A 65 -4.61 12.33 -5.97
CA THR A 65 -4.95 11.38 -4.90
C THR A 65 -3.69 10.87 -4.19
N LEU A 66 -3.88 10.14 -3.11
CA LEU A 66 -2.81 9.45 -2.38
C LEU A 66 -3.02 7.94 -2.48
N CYS A 67 -2.03 7.23 -3.00
CA CYS A 67 -2.01 5.78 -2.99
C CYS A 67 -1.70 5.29 -1.56
N VAL A 68 -2.50 4.35 -1.05
CA VAL A 68 -2.35 3.81 0.31
C VAL A 68 -1.65 2.47 0.27
N ASN A 69 -2.14 1.54 -0.55
CA ASN A 69 -1.57 0.21 -0.70
C ASN A 69 -1.45 -0.15 -2.17
N PHE A 70 -0.57 -1.12 -2.44
CA PHE A 70 -0.46 -1.74 -3.76
C PHE A 70 -0.15 -3.23 -3.60
N LEU A 71 -0.35 -3.97 -4.67
CA LEU A 71 -0.09 -5.40 -4.74
C LEU A 71 1.17 -5.67 -5.57
N THR A 72 1.91 -6.69 -5.16
CA THR A 72 3.04 -7.24 -5.93
C THR A 72 2.89 -8.74 -6.09
N ASP A 73 3.63 -9.31 -7.03
CA ASP A 73 3.71 -10.75 -7.31
C ASP A 73 4.85 -11.44 -6.55
N ASN A 74 5.42 -10.77 -5.57
CA ASN A 74 6.43 -11.37 -4.69
C ASN A 74 5.84 -12.50 -3.85
N ASP A 75 6.65 -13.53 -3.64
CA ASP A 75 6.37 -14.52 -2.62
C ASP A 75 6.83 -14.02 -1.25
N ILE A 76 5.95 -14.12 -0.26
CA ILE A 76 6.25 -13.79 1.14
C ILE A 76 5.76 -14.88 2.07
N THR A 77 6.39 -14.98 3.22
CA THR A 77 6.00 -15.90 4.30
C THR A 77 5.96 -15.16 5.64
N GLY A 78 5.53 -15.86 6.68
CA GLY A 78 5.55 -15.31 8.05
C GLY A 78 6.93 -14.79 8.42
N GLY A 79 6.97 -13.57 8.98
CA GLY A 79 8.21 -12.85 9.31
C GLY A 79 8.61 -11.78 8.29
N ASN A 80 8.01 -11.74 7.11
CA ASN A 80 8.26 -10.69 6.13
C ASN A 80 7.50 -9.39 6.39
N SER A 81 6.60 -9.34 7.37
CA SER A 81 5.86 -8.12 7.73
C SER A 81 6.82 -6.98 8.08
N GLY A 82 6.68 -5.82 7.40
CA GLY A 82 7.56 -4.66 7.52
C GLY A 82 8.82 -4.72 6.65
N SER A 83 9.02 -5.76 5.85
CA SER A 83 10.15 -5.84 4.93
C SER A 83 10.07 -4.79 3.83
N PRO A 84 11.21 -4.18 3.45
CA PRO A 84 11.25 -3.18 2.40
C PRO A 84 10.95 -3.82 1.03
N VAL A 85 10.07 -3.17 0.28
CA VAL A 85 9.80 -3.49 -1.12
C VAL A 85 10.57 -2.51 -1.99
N LEU A 86 11.45 -3.05 -2.83
CA LEU A 86 12.35 -2.26 -3.65
C LEU A 86 11.97 -2.39 -5.13
N ASP A 87 12.12 -1.32 -5.88
CA ASP A 87 12.03 -1.38 -7.34
C ASP A 87 13.31 -1.95 -7.98
N GLY A 88 13.31 -2.11 -9.31
CA GLY A 88 14.45 -2.65 -10.05
C GLY A 88 15.72 -1.77 -10.02
N ARG A 89 15.64 -0.58 -9.41
CA ARG A 89 16.78 0.32 -9.17
C ARG A 89 17.24 0.32 -7.71
N GLY A 90 16.63 -0.49 -6.87
CA GLY A 90 16.92 -0.58 -5.44
C GLY A 90 16.31 0.55 -4.61
N ARG A 91 15.32 1.29 -5.14
CA ARG A 91 14.62 2.35 -4.40
C ARG A 91 13.49 1.75 -3.58
N LEU A 92 13.33 2.23 -2.35
CA LEU A 92 12.21 1.84 -1.49
C LEU A 92 10.90 2.39 -2.05
N ILE A 93 9.95 1.51 -2.37
CA ILE A 93 8.63 1.85 -2.91
C ILE A 93 7.48 1.49 -1.97
N GLY A 94 7.73 0.65 -0.99
CA GLY A 94 6.71 0.24 -0.02
C GLY A 94 7.25 -0.69 1.05
N LEU A 95 6.37 -1.13 1.93
CA LEU A 95 6.64 -2.12 2.97
C LEU A 95 5.63 -3.26 2.81
N ALA A 96 6.11 -4.49 2.73
CA ALA A 96 5.26 -5.67 2.71
C ALA A 96 4.65 -5.90 4.09
N PHE A 97 3.36 -6.27 4.16
CA PHE A 97 2.73 -6.53 5.45
C PHE A 97 1.77 -7.71 5.47
N ASP A 98 1.24 -8.16 4.32
CA ASP A 98 0.30 -9.27 4.28
C ASP A 98 0.30 -9.94 2.91
N GLY A 99 -0.36 -11.08 2.80
CA GLY A 99 -0.67 -11.77 1.56
C GLY A 99 -2.18 -11.75 1.28
N ASN A 100 -2.55 -11.90 0.01
CA ASN A 100 -3.95 -12.13 -0.30
C ASN A 100 -4.38 -13.54 0.14
N ARG A 101 -5.69 -13.81 0.11
CA ARG A 101 -6.24 -15.10 0.53
C ARG A 101 -5.61 -16.29 -0.22
N GLU A 102 -5.32 -16.11 -1.50
CA GLU A 102 -4.77 -17.13 -2.37
C GLU A 102 -3.31 -17.47 -2.04
N SER A 103 -2.59 -16.56 -1.35
CA SER A 103 -1.23 -16.78 -0.86
C SER A 103 -1.15 -17.52 0.47
N MET A 104 -2.28 -17.79 1.15
CA MET A 104 -2.28 -18.45 2.49
C MET A 104 -1.69 -19.85 2.48
N ALA A 105 -1.70 -20.54 1.35
CA ALA A 105 -1.06 -21.84 1.18
C ALA A 105 0.38 -21.74 0.62
N GLY A 106 0.94 -20.54 0.53
CA GLY A 106 2.21 -20.25 -0.14
C GLY A 106 3.41 -21.02 0.43
N ASP A 107 3.42 -21.28 1.74
CA ASP A 107 4.48 -22.07 2.40
C ASP A 107 4.54 -23.52 1.90
N VAL A 108 3.46 -24.04 1.31
CA VAL A 108 3.37 -25.40 0.75
C VAL A 108 3.31 -25.38 -0.77
N TRP A 109 2.55 -24.45 -1.32
CA TRP A 109 2.37 -24.26 -2.76
C TRP A 109 2.14 -22.80 -3.11
N PHE A 110 3.13 -22.19 -3.75
CA PHE A 110 3.02 -20.86 -4.32
C PHE A 110 2.32 -20.90 -5.69
N HIS A 111 1.26 -20.13 -5.85
CA HIS A 111 0.52 -20.00 -7.10
C HIS A 111 0.81 -18.63 -7.74
N PRO A 112 1.73 -18.53 -8.72
CA PRO A 112 2.23 -17.25 -9.23
C PRO A 112 1.16 -16.40 -9.89
N ASP A 113 0.11 -17.00 -10.43
CA ASP A 113 -0.96 -16.27 -11.10
C ASP A 113 -1.97 -15.63 -10.13
N LEU A 114 -2.07 -16.14 -8.89
CA LEU A 114 -3.08 -15.75 -7.92
C LEU A 114 -2.50 -15.15 -6.64
N ALA A 115 -1.36 -15.66 -6.17
CA ALA A 115 -0.74 -15.17 -4.95
C ALA A 115 -0.24 -13.74 -5.13
N ARG A 116 -0.56 -12.87 -4.18
CA ARG A 116 -0.14 -11.46 -4.17
C ARG A 116 0.28 -11.05 -2.78
N THR A 117 1.35 -10.26 -2.73
CA THR A 117 1.80 -9.56 -1.53
C THR A 117 1.12 -8.21 -1.45
N VAL A 118 0.57 -7.90 -0.28
CA VAL A 118 -0.02 -6.60 0.02
C VAL A 118 1.04 -5.70 0.65
N CYS A 119 1.25 -4.54 0.06
CA CYS A 119 2.27 -3.59 0.46
C CYS A 119 1.65 -2.22 0.76
N VAL A 120 2.08 -1.58 1.84
CA VAL A 120 1.77 -0.16 2.04
C VAL A 120 2.66 0.67 1.13
N ASP A 121 2.08 1.66 0.45
CA ASP A 121 2.84 2.58 -0.41
C ASP A 121 3.73 3.50 0.43
N ILE A 122 5.00 3.61 0.07
CA ILE A 122 5.95 4.44 0.82
C ILE A 122 5.52 5.92 0.86
N ARG A 123 4.82 6.40 -0.16
CA ARG A 123 4.31 7.77 -0.21
C ARG A 123 3.25 8.02 0.85
N TYR A 124 2.39 7.03 1.13
CA TYR A 124 1.44 7.11 2.23
C TYR A 124 2.17 7.16 3.59
N VAL A 125 3.17 6.31 3.78
CA VAL A 125 4.00 6.33 5.01
C VAL A 125 4.65 7.70 5.21
N MET A 126 5.24 8.26 4.14
CA MET A 126 5.87 9.57 4.19
C MET A 126 4.85 10.70 4.44
N TRP A 127 3.66 10.60 3.85
CA TRP A 127 2.58 11.55 4.11
C TRP A 127 2.11 11.53 5.57
N ILE A 128 2.03 10.33 6.17
CA ILE A 128 1.73 10.20 7.62
C ILE A 128 2.82 10.86 8.46
N ILE A 129 4.09 10.67 8.13
CA ILE A 129 5.21 11.29 8.85
C ILE A 129 5.16 12.82 8.71
N ASP A 130 4.96 13.33 7.50
CA ASP A 130 4.91 14.75 7.17
C ASP A 130 3.67 15.44 7.80
N LYS A 131 2.47 14.99 7.41
CA LYS A 131 1.23 15.72 7.69
C LYS A 131 0.52 15.30 8.96
N TYR A 132 0.50 13.99 9.24
CA TYR A 132 -0.20 13.48 10.41
C TYR A 132 0.66 13.55 11.68
N ALA A 133 1.90 13.10 11.62
CA ALA A 133 2.80 13.08 12.77
C ALA A 133 3.56 14.42 12.97
N GLU A 134 3.62 15.29 11.94
CA GLU A 134 4.42 16.53 11.95
C GLU A 134 5.88 16.27 12.35
N ALA A 135 6.44 15.17 11.82
CA ALA A 135 7.78 14.70 12.15
C ALA A 135 8.78 14.96 11.01
N ASP A 136 8.81 16.20 10.52
CA ASP A 136 9.62 16.63 9.36
C ASP A 136 11.11 16.33 9.56
N TRP A 137 11.59 16.35 10.79
CA TRP A 137 12.96 16.02 11.13
C TRP A 137 13.38 14.60 10.69
N LEU A 138 12.43 13.65 10.63
CA LEU A 138 12.70 12.31 10.09
C LEU A 138 12.91 12.36 8.58
N LEU A 139 12.16 13.23 7.88
CA LEU A 139 12.26 13.37 6.43
C LEU A 139 13.58 14.04 6.01
N ASP A 140 14.14 14.89 6.87
CA ASP A 140 15.40 15.57 6.62
C ASP A 140 16.61 14.60 6.63
N GLU A 141 16.46 13.45 7.29
CA GLU A 141 17.47 12.38 7.32
C GLU A 141 17.40 11.47 6.09
N MET A 142 16.35 11.56 5.29
CA MET A 142 16.08 10.66 4.16
C MET A 142 16.52 11.27 2.84
N LYS A 143 16.93 10.41 1.90
CA LYS A 143 17.21 10.81 0.51
C LYS A 143 16.03 10.42 -0.37
N PHE A 144 15.47 11.41 -1.03
CA PHE A 144 14.38 11.22 -2.00
C PHE A 144 14.91 11.41 -3.42
N GLU A 145 14.63 10.44 -4.29
CA GLU A 145 14.84 10.58 -5.72
C GLU A 145 13.59 11.25 -6.36
N LYS A 146 13.85 12.09 -7.35
CA LYS A 146 12.79 12.82 -8.11
C LYS A 146 12.27 11.97 -9.25
#